data_51138cf12bedef5683993573d11c3097
#
_entry.id   51138cf12bedef5683993573d11c3097
#
_cell.length_a   1.000
_cell.length_b   1.000
_cell.length_c   1.000
_cell.angle_alpha   90.00
_cell.angle_beta   90.00
_cell.angle_gamma   90.00
#
_symmetry.space_group_name_H-M   'P 1'
#
loop_
_entity.id
_entity.type
_entity.pdbx_description
1 polymer ?
#
loop_
_entity_poly.entity_id
_entity_poly.type
_entity_poly.pdbx_seq_one_letter_code
_entity_poly.pdbx_strand_id
1 'polypeptide(L)'
;MDSYKQYIKQALPNLSIHSYKQNEEGWDNIAVIINDDLLFRFPRKQEYAKRIPLEKKLCTLLSHSLQEIEVPKYHLLYKKDTDTIPLCSYYTLIHGEPLQKEIVTTLEKKELKAIITQLATFLAALHNIPLKQVTTLGFPIEKTITYWKELQTKLNQYLTNMFTSLQKSALHHLFENFFACIATSTFQNTIIHADFTHHHILFNKQNKSISGIIDFGDAQIGDPAFDFAGLYYDFGREFTTSVYEQYSTIISHHDPLLIHRITSFYQYSPLLHNIIYNFETKNALKFIADTEQLKAILQGRD
;
A
#
# COMPACT_ATOMS: atom_id res chain seq x y z
N MET A 1 24.55 7.49 23.02
CA MET A 1 23.99 6.13 23.03
C MET A 1 22.63 6.23 22.37
N ASP A 2 22.35 5.43 21.37
CA ASP A 2 21.15 5.54 20.56
C ASP A 2 19.90 5.38 21.45
N SER A 3 19.01 6.36 21.41
CA SER A 3 17.83 6.41 22.27
C SER A 3 16.89 5.21 22.07
N TYR A 4 16.80 4.70 20.84
CA TYR A 4 15.98 3.52 20.51
C TYR A 4 16.55 2.24 21.12
N LYS A 5 17.88 2.03 21.04
CA LYS A 5 18.55 0.87 21.65
C LYS A 5 18.38 0.84 23.17
N GLN A 6 18.47 2.01 23.80
CA GLN A 6 18.29 2.13 25.24
C GLN A 6 16.84 1.82 25.63
N TYR A 7 15.87 2.36 24.86
CA TYR A 7 14.46 2.08 25.11
C TYR A 7 14.13 0.59 24.94
N ILE A 8 14.61 -0.05 23.86
CA ILE A 8 14.39 -1.48 23.63
C ILE A 8 14.93 -2.32 24.80
N LYS A 9 16.13 -2.00 25.30
CA LYS A 9 16.71 -2.69 26.47
C LYS A 9 15.87 -2.50 27.74
N GLN A 10 15.29 -1.32 27.94
CA GLN A 10 14.41 -1.06 29.09
C GLN A 10 13.07 -1.81 28.98
N ALA A 11 12.48 -1.81 27.79
CA ALA A 11 11.18 -2.46 27.55
C ALA A 11 11.28 -3.99 27.51
N LEU A 12 12.42 -4.52 27.05
CA LEU A 12 12.69 -5.96 26.92
C LEU A 12 14.03 -6.31 27.61
N PRO A 13 14.10 -6.31 28.95
CA PRO A 13 15.36 -6.46 29.68
C PRO A 13 16.05 -7.82 29.45
N ASN A 14 15.30 -8.85 29.10
CA ASN A 14 15.83 -10.19 28.78
C ASN A 14 16.35 -10.34 27.36
N LEU A 15 16.16 -9.32 26.47
CA LEU A 15 16.62 -9.35 25.10
C LEU A 15 18.14 -9.05 25.04
N SER A 16 18.93 -10.06 24.71
CA SER A 16 20.36 -9.88 24.40
C SER A 16 20.49 -9.25 23.02
N ILE A 17 21.19 -8.12 22.91
CA ILE A 17 21.41 -7.41 21.65
C ILE A 17 22.82 -7.64 21.17
N HIS A 18 22.97 -8.44 20.11
CA HIS A 18 24.25 -8.78 19.48
C HIS A 18 24.49 -7.95 18.20
N SER A 19 23.42 -7.65 17.45
CA SER A 19 23.46 -6.75 16.30
C SER A 19 22.37 -5.70 16.38
N TYR A 20 22.64 -4.53 15.79
CA TYR A 20 21.72 -3.38 15.75
C TYR A 20 21.89 -2.68 14.42
N LYS A 21 20.80 -2.57 13.66
CA LYS A 21 20.75 -1.82 12.41
C LYS A 21 19.55 -0.86 12.46
N GLN A 22 19.75 0.39 12.06
CA GLN A 22 18.70 1.40 11.99
C GLN A 22 18.53 1.86 10.55
N ASN A 23 17.27 1.94 10.10
CA ASN A 23 16.89 2.52 8.82
C ASN A 23 15.90 3.67 9.06
N GLU A 24 16.24 4.85 8.54
CA GLU A 24 15.47 6.07 8.65
C GLU A 24 14.79 6.48 7.32
N GLU A 25 14.88 5.67 6.29
CA GLU A 25 14.32 5.98 4.97
C GLU A 25 12.79 5.89 4.95
N GLY A 26 12.18 5.13 5.88
CA GLY A 26 10.73 4.99 5.98
C GLY A 26 10.02 6.33 6.27
N TRP A 27 8.90 6.58 5.59
CA TRP A 27 8.10 7.80 5.75
C TRP A 27 7.45 7.91 7.13
N ASP A 28 6.82 6.84 7.57
CA ASP A 28 5.97 6.82 8.77
C ASP A 28 6.71 6.34 10.00
N ASN A 29 7.71 5.48 9.83
CA ASN A 29 8.41 4.83 10.93
C ASN A 29 9.93 4.87 10.75
N ILE A 30 10.64 4.91 11.88
CA ILE A 30 12.04 4.54 11.95
C ILE A 30 12.07 3.04 12.23
N ALA A 31 12.76 2.28 11.39
CA ALA A 31 12.92 0.84 11.53
C ALA A 31 14.24 0.51 12.25
N VAL A 32 14.16 -0.35 13.26
CA VAL A 32 15.34 -0.84 13.99
C VAL A 32 15.31 -2.37 13.97
N ILE A 33 16.34 -2.97 13.40
CA ILE A 33 16.50 -4.43 13.35
C ILE A 33 17.49 -4.86 14.43
N ILE A 34 17.05 -5.78 15.29
CA ILE A 34 17.85 -6.37 16.35
C ILE A 34 18.11 -7.85 16.03
N ASN A 35 19.39 -8.24 16.10
CA ASN A 35 19.87 -9.60 15.92
C ASN A 35 19.51 -10.22 14.56
N ASP A 36 19.23 -9.39 13.55
CA ASP A 36 18.69 -9.82 12.25
C ASP A 36 17.42 -10.69 12.35
N ASP A 37 16.67 -10.56 13.47
CA ASP A 37 15.51 -11.38 13.80
C ASP A 37 14.28 -10.55 14.20
N LEU A 38 14.46 -9.45 14.91
CA LEU A 38 13.35 -8.61 15.38
C LEU A 38 13.38 -7.24 14.71
N LEU A 39 12.26 -6.88 14.10
CA LEU A 39 12.04 -5.55 13.54
C LEU A 39 11.19 -4.71 14.48
N PHE A 40 11.73 -3.59 14.95
CA PHE A 40 11.03 -2.56 15.71
C PHE A 40 10.66 -1.39 14.79
N ARG A 41 9.41 -0.91 14.88
CA ARG A 41 8.90 0.27 14.14
C ARG A 41 8.56 1.36 15.14
N PHE A 42 9.28 2.48 15.07
CA PHE A 42 9.05 3.68 15.87
C PHE A 42 8.36 4.73 15.02
N PRO A 43 7.09 5.04 15.28
CA PRO A 43 6.33 6.03 14.51
C PRO A 43 6.97 7.42 14.60
N ARG A 44 7.11 8.10 13.47
CA ARG A 44 7.62 9.47 13.42
C ARG A 44 6.63 10.50 13.96
N LYS A 45 5.32 10.18 13.91
CA LYS A 45 4.23 11.04 14.36
C LYS A 45 3.21 10.25 15.14
N GLN A 46 2.49 10.95 16.02
CA GLN A 46 1.44 10.33 16.84
C GLN A 46 0.27 9.76 16.01
N GLU A 47 -0.02 10.35 14.85
CA GLU A 47 -1.05 9.86 13.93
C GLU A 47 -0.73 8.45 13.40
N TYR A 48 0.53 8.16 13.08
CA TYR A 48 0.97 6.83 12.67
C TYR A 48 0.93 5.83 13.83
N ALA A 49 1.32 6.28 15.03
CA ALA A 49 1.23 5.45 16.23
C ALA A 49 -0.21 4.98 16.53
N LYS A 50 -1.21 5.81 16.26
CA LYS A 50 -2.64 5.48 16.45
C LYS A 50 -3.13 4.37 15.50
N ARG A 51 -2.48 4.18 14.35
CA ARG A 51 -2.84 3.14 13.37
C ARG A 51 -2.32 1.75 13.74
N ILE A 52 -1.21 1.65 14.48
CA ILE A 52 -0.56 0.37 14.82
C ILE A 52 -1.52 -0.66 15.47
N PRO A 53 -2.42 -0.30 16.40
CA PRO A 53 -3.39 -1.26 16.92
C PRO A 53 -4.36 -1.82 15.87
N LEU A 54 -4.69 -1.05 14.82
CA LEU A 54 -5.51 -1.51 13.71
C LEU A 54 -4.72 -2.45 12.81
N GLU A 55 -3.47 -2.11 12.46
CA GLU A 55 -2.54 -2.99 11.73
C GLU A 55 -2.43 -4.36 12.42
N LYS A 56 -2.20 -4.37 13.75
CA LYS A 56 -2.14 -5.59 14.56
C LYS A 56 -3.40 -6.44 14.42
N LYS A 57 -4.58 -5.82 14.54
CA LYS A 57 -5.86 -6.52 14.44
C LYS A 57 -6.05 -7.11 13.04
N LEU A 58 -5.75 -6.35 11.98
CA LEU A 58 -5.86 -6.81 10.60
C LEU A 58 -4.93 -7.99 10.32
N CYS A 59 -3.64 -7.86 10.67
CA CYS A 59 -2.68 -8.94 10.49
C CYS A 59 -3.04 -10.18 11.30
N THR A 60 -3.64 -10.02 12.50
CA THR A 60 -4.15 -11.16 13.27
C THR A 60 -5.27 -11.88 12.52
N LEU A 61 -6.23 -11.16 11.93
CA LEU A 61 -7.30 -11.76 11.12
C LEU A 61 -6.74 -12.49 9.91
N LEU A 62 -5.82 -11.85 9.17
CA LEU A 62 -5.18 -12.43 7.99
C LEU A 62 -4.38 -13.70 8.31
N SER A 63 -3.66 -13.72 9.43
CA SER A 63 -2.82 -14.87 9.81
C SER A 63 -3.62 -16.16 10.04
N HIS A 64 -4.92 -16.07 10.29
CA HIS A 64 -5.79 -17.25 10.39
C HIS A 64 -6.22 -17.82 9.03
N SER A 65 -6.19 -16.99 7.99
CA SER A 65 -6.65 -17.37 6.65
C SER A 65 -5.49 -17.69 5.69
N LEU A 66 -4.28 -17.25 6.02
CA LEU A 66 -3.09 -17.42 5.18
C LEU A 66 -2.25 -18.58 5.73
N GLN A 67 -1.86 -19.52 4.84
CA GLN A 67 -1.03 -20.68 5.22
C GLN A 67 0.44 -20.50 4.84
N GLU A 68 0.70 -19.88 3.68
CA GLU A 68 2.04 -19.82 3.08
C GLU A 68 2.66 -18.40 3.07
N ILE A 69 1.84 -17.38 3.24
CA ILE A 69 2.28 -15.99 3.21
C ILE A 69 2.26 -15.44 4.63
N GLU A 70 3.41 -14.99 5.11
CA GLU A 70 3.49 -14.38 6.43
C GLU A 70 3.00 -12.93 6.41
N VAL A 71 2.40 -12.51 7.53
CA VAL A 71 2.10 -11.11 7.83
C VAL A 71 2.65 -10.76 9.21
N PRO A 72 2.95 -9.48 9.51
CA PRO A 72 3.54 -9.08 10.77
C PRO A 72 2.71 -9.51 11.99
N LYS A 73 3.33 -10.20 12.94
CA LYS A 73 2.72 -10.58 14.23
C LYS A 73 3.10 -9.54 15.28
N TYR A 74 2.42 -8.41 15.25
CA TYR A 74 2.76 -7.23 16.05
C TYR A 74 2.68 -7.47 17.56
N HIS A 75 3.77 -7.12 18.25
CA HIS A 75 3.83 -6.83 19.68
C HIS A 75 3.88 -5.31 19.86
N LEU A 76 3.07 -4.77 20.80
CA LEU A 76 3.00 -3.33 21.05
C LEU A 76 3.71 -3.00 22.35
N LEU A 77 4.54 -1.97 22.33
CA LEU A 77 5.22 -1.44 23.49
C LEU A 77 4.71 -0.03 23.80
N TYR A 78 4.37 0.19 25.05
CA TYR A 78 3.85 1.45 25.56
C TYR A 78 4.88 2.12 26.46
N LYS A 79 4.87 3.45 26.53
CA LYS A 79 5.76 4.19 27.42
C LYS A 79 5.36 4.00 28.88
N LYS A 80 4.03 3.88 29.12
CA LYS A 80 3.42 3.57 30.42
C LYS A 80 2.27 2.58 30.19
N ASP A 81 1.97 1.78 31.17
CA ASP A 81 0.87 0.80 31.10
C ASP A 81 -0.52 1.44 30.93
N THR A 82 -0.65 2.72 31.31
CA THR A 82 -1.89 3.51 31.14
C THR A 82 -2.05 4.12 29.75
N ASP A 83 -1.03 4.08 28.89
CA ASP A 83 -1.08 4.68 27.56
C ASP A 83 -1.96 3.85 26.64
N THR A 84 -2.75 4.51 25.81
CA THR A 84 -3.61 3.88 24.79
C THR A 84 -2.95 3.86 23.41
N ILE A 85 -1.91 4.67 23.22
CA ILE A 85 -1.16 4.78 21.98
C ILE A 85 0.22 4.15 22.21
N PRO A 86 0.61 3.16 21.39
CA PRO A 86 1.91 2.53 21.54
C PRO A 86 3.05 3.49 21.17
N LEU A 87 4.17 3.38 21.86
CA LEU A 87 5.39 4.10 21.50
C LEU A 87 6.06 3.47 20.30
N CYS A 88 6.03 2.15 20.22
CA CYS A 88 6.51 1.40 19.06
C CYS A 88 5.80 0.04 18.95
N SER A 89 5.99 -0.60 17.82
CA SER A 89 5.65 -2.01 17.64
C SER A 89 6.88 -2.80 17.25
N TYR A 90 6.87 -4.13 17.49
CA TYR A 90 7.89 -5.03 16.96
C TYR A 90 7.27 -6.38 16.56
N TYR A 91 7.97 -7.08 15.70
CA TYR A 91 7.63 -8.43 15.26
C TYR A 91 8.89 -9.17 14.77
N THR A 92 8.81 -10.50 14.68
CA THR A 92 9.87 -11.30 14.06
C THR A 92 10.01 -10.92 12.59
N LEU A 93 11.24 -10.61 12.17
CA LEU A 93 11.52 -10.16 10.80
C LEU A 93 11.08 -11.22 9.78
N ILE A 94 10.22 -10.83 8.88
CA ILE A 94 9.83 -11.67 7.74
C ILE A 94 10.95 -11.58 6.71
N HIS A 95 11.61 -12.71 6.44
CA HIS A 95 12.75 -12.75 5.53
C HIS A 95 12.32 -12.81 4.07
N GLY A 96 12.96 -12.01 3.26
CA GLY A 96 12.72 -11.89 1.82
C GLY A 96 13.28 -10.59 1.29
N GLU A 97 13.28 -10.43 -0.02
CA GLU A 97 13.57 -9.17 -0.67
C GLU A 97 12.32 -8.65 -1.38
N PRO A 98 12.19 -7.33 -1.62
CA PRO A 98 11.10 -6.80 -2.41
C PRO A 98 10.98 -7.51 -3.76
N LEU A 99 9.75 -7.89 -4.14
CA LEU A 99 9.48 -8.55 -5.42
C LEU A 99 9.65 -7.55 -6.56
N GLN A 100 10.85 -7.48 -7.12
CA GLN A 100 11.15 -6.59 -8.24
C GLN A 100 10.71 -7.17 -9.57
N LYS A 101 10.46 -6.31 -10.55
CA LYS A 101 10.06 -6.70 -11.91
C LYS A 101 11.08 -7.63 -12.57
N GLU A 102 12.36 -7.39 -12.33
CA GLU A 102 13.47 -8.19 -12.83
C GLU A 102 13.38 -9.64 -12.34
N ILE A 103 12.98 -9.84 -11.08
CA ILE A 103 12.75 -11.18 -10.53
C ILE A 103 11.62 -11.87 -11.30
N VAL A 104 10.48 -11.19 -11.44
CA VAL A 104 9.31 -11.73 -12.13
C VAL A 104 9.62 -12.16 -13.56
N THR A 105 10.44 -11.38 -14.29
CA THR A 105 10.83 -11.69 -15.68
C THR A 105 11.77 -12.89 -15.83
N THR A 106 12.44 -13.30 -14.75
CA THR A 106 13.36 -14.45 -14.75
C THR A 106 12.72 -15.77 -14.28
N LEU A 107 11.48 -15.71 -13.77
CA LEU A 107 10.77 -16.89 -13.29
C LEU A 107 10.33 -17.81 -14.42
N GLU A 108 10.42 -19.11 -14.20
CA GLU A 108 9.79 -20.11 -15.07
C GLU A 108 8.25 -20.01 -15.01
N LYS A 109 7.57 -20.48 -16.06
CA LYS A 109 6.09 -20.41 -16.13
C LYS A 109 5.40 -21.01 -14.90
N LYS A 110 5.93 -22.10 -14.34
CA LYS A 110 5.38 -22.75 -13.15
C LYS A 110 5.55 -21.87 -11.91
N GLU A 111 6.71 -21.27 -11.76
CA GLU A 111 7.05 -20.38 -10.65
C GLU A 111 6.23 -19.09 -10.71
N LEU A 112 6.15 -18.48 -11.89
CA LEU A 112 5.31 -17.32 -12.13
C LEU A 112 3.85 -17.56 -11.80
N LYS A 113 3.30 -18.73 -12.21
CA LYS A 113 1.94 -19.13 -11.88
C LYS A 113 1.74 -19.29 -10.38
N ALA A 114 2.73 -19.82 -9.66
CA ALA A 114 2.66 -19.94 -8.20
C ALA A 114 2.62 -18.55 -7.52
N ILE A 115 3.47 -17.61 -7.95
CA ILE A 115 3.45 -16.20 -7.46
C ILE A 115 2.09 -15.54 -7.72
N ILE A 116 1.56 -15.67 -8.94
CA ILE A 116 0.24 -15.12 -9.29
C ILE A 116 -0.85 -15.70 -8.37
N THR A 117 -0.82 -17.02 -8.14
CA THR A 117 -1.78 -17.69 -7.25
C THR A 117 -1.64 -17.20 -5.81
N GLN A 118 -0.41 -17.05 -5.29
CA GLN A 118 -0.16 -16.57 -3.94
C GLN A 118 -0.69 -15.14 -3.76
N LEU A 119 -0.39 -14.21 -4.69
CA LEU A 119 -0.87 -12.83 -4.63
C LEU A 119 -2.40 -12.74 -4.73
N ALA A 120 -3.00 -13.51 -5.62
CA ALA A 120 -4.46 -13.60 -5.77
C ALA A 120 -5.13 -14.13 -4.50
N THR A 121 -4.54 -15.17 -3.88
CA THR A 121 -5.03 -15.74 -2.62
C THR A 121 -4.92 -14.76 -1.47
N PHE A 122 -3.80 -14.04 -1.38
CA PHE A 122 -3.63 -12.99 -0.37
C PHE A 122 -4.67 -11.88 -0.51
N LEU A 123 -4.82 -11.32 -1.72
CA LEU A 123 -5.81 -10.25 -1.97
C LEU A 123 -7.24 -10.75 -1.73
N ALA A 124 -7.55 -11.99 -2.10
CA ALA A 124 -8.86 -12.57 -1.81
C ALA A 124 -9.08 -12.75 -0.29
N ALA A 125 -8.08 -13.20 0.45
CA ALA A 125 -8.17 -13.32 1.91
C ALA A 125 -8.40 -11.96 2.58
N LEU A 126 -7.68 -10.92 2.13
CA LEU A 126 -7.84 -9.55 2.61
C LEU A 126 -9.24 -9.01 2.28
N HIS A 127 -9.62 -9.03 1.02
CA HIS A 127 -10.86 -8.42 0.53
C HIS A 127 -12.13 -9.17 0.97
N ASN A 128 -12.04 -10.44 1.34
CA ASN A 128 -13.16 -11.22 1.88
C ASN A 128 -13.37 -11.03 3.40
N ILE A 129 -12.53 -10.26 4.10
CA ILE A 129 -12.83 -9.92 5.50
C ILE A 129 -14.16 -9.16 5.55
N PRO A 130 -15.13 -9.61 6.36
CA PRO A 130 -16.45 -9.00 6.38
C PRO A 130 -16.42 -7.50 6.66
N LEU A 131 -17.03 -6.68 5.81
CA LEU A 131 -17.03 -5.22 5.93
C LEU A 131 -17.51 -4.76 7.32
N LYS A 132 -18.53 -5.41 7.87
CA LYS A 132 -19.02 -5.14 9.23
C LYS A 132 -17.90 -5.29 10.28
N GLN A 133 -17.04 -6.29 10.13
CA GLN A 133 -15.95 -6.54 11.06
C GLN A 133 -14.92 -5.42 11.01
N VAL A 134 -14.44 -5.04 9.83
CA VAL A 134 -13.44 -3.96 9.67
C VAL A 134 -13.99 -2.59 10.07
N THR A 135 -15.28 -2.32 9.78
CA THR A 135 -15.95 -1.10 10.24
C THR A 135 -16.03 -1.04 11.76
N THR A 136 -16.38 -2.16 12.41
CA THR A 136 -16.43 -2.25 13.90
C THR A 136 -15.04 -2.08 14.51
N LEU A 137 -13.98 -2.51 13.85
CA LEU A 137 -12.61 -2.29 14.28
C LEU A 137 -12.15 -0.83 14.16
N GLY A 138 -12.85 -0.01 13.38
CA GLY A 138 -12.57 1.42 13.20
C GLY A 138 -11.62 1.73 12.04
N PHE A 139 -11.53 0.86 11.02
CA PHE A 139 -10.76 1.19 9.81
C PHE A 139 -11.37 2.39 9.10
N PRO A 140 -10.54 3.35 8.63
CA PRO A 140 -11.01 4.55 7.96
C PRO A 140 -11.53 4.25 6.55
N ILE A 141 -12.32 5.20 6.01
CA ILE A 141 -12.70 5.27 4.59
C ILE A 141 -12.11 6.58 4.07
N GLU A 142 -10.91 6.54 3.49
CA GLU A 142 -10.20 7.77 3.11
C GLU A 142 -10.35 8.11 1.63
N LYS A 143 -10.16 7.13 0.73
CA LYS A 143 -10.18 7.37 -0.72
C LYS A 143 -11.60 7.34 -1.31
N THR A 144 -12.48 8.19 -0.73
CA THR A 144 -13.87 8.38 -1.18
C THR A 144 -13.95 9.20 -2.47
N ILE A 145 -15.13 9.25 -3.09
CA ILE A 145 -15.39 10.19 -4.22
C ILE A 145 -15.09 11.62 -3.80
N THR A 146 -15.43 12.01 -2.56
CA THR A 146 -15.13 13.35 -2.02
C THR A 146 -13.62 13.61 -2.02
N TYR A 147 -12.83 12.66 -1.55
CA TYR A 147 -11.37 12.74 -1.59
C TYR A 147 -10.82 12.98 -3.01
N TRP A 148 -11.31 12.24 -4.01
CA TRP A 148 -10.87 12.41 -5.39
C TRP A 148 -11.31 13.74 -6.01
N LYS A 149 -12.48 14.27 -5.63
CA LYS A 149 -12.93 15.62 -6.02
C LYS A 149 -12.07 16.72 -5.39
N GLU A 150 -11.68 16.57 -4.14
CA GLU A 150 -10.76 17.50 -3.46
C GLU A 150 -9.38 17.47 -4.12
N LEU A 151 -8.87 16.29 -4.46
CA LEU A 151 -7.61 16.13 -5.19
C LEU A 151 -7.68 16.80 -6.56
N GLN A 152 -8.77 16.61 -7.33
CA GLN A 152 -9.01 17.31 -8.59
C GLN A 152 -8.99 18.84 -8.40
N THR A 153 -9.64 19.33 -7.36
CA THR A 153 -9.71 20.77 -7.04
C THR A 153 -8.32 21.33 -6.77
N LYS A 154 -7.51 20.66 -5.95
CA LYS A 154 -6.12 21.07 -5.67
C LYS A 154 -5.28 21.06 -6.95
N LEU A 155 -5.36 20.01 -7.77
CA LEU A 155 -4.63 19.94 -9.05
C LEU A 155 -5.01 21.09 -9.97
N ASN A 156 -6.30 21.38 -10.14
CA ASN A 156 -6.77 22.50 -10.95
C ASN A 156 -6.22 23.83 -10.45
N GLN A 157 -6.16 24.03 -9.13
CA GLN A 157 -5.60 25.23 -8.52
C GLN A 157 -4.09 25.36 -8.76
N TYR A 158 -3.33 24.28 -8.51
CA TYR A 158 -1.87 24.31 -8.56
C TYR A 158 -1.33 24.37 -9.99
N LEU A 159 -2.06 23.77 -10.95
CA LEU A 159 -1.67 23.68 -12.35
C LEU A 159 -2.28 24.79 -13.24
N THR A 160 -3.08 25.69 -12.66
CA THR A 160 -3.86 26.70 -13.41
C THR A 160 -3.03 27.51 -14.40
N ASN A 161 -1.82 27.94 -14.00
CA ASN A 161 -0.93 28.76 -14.82
C ASN A 161 0.05 27.96 -15.68
N MET A 162 0.07 26.63 -15.55
CA MET A 162 0.99 25.74 -16.25
C MET A 162 0.31 24.96 -17.37
N PHE A 163 -1.02 24.88 -17.35
CA PHE A 163 -1.83 24.10 -18.30
C PHE A 163 -2.53 25.00 -19.31
N THR A 164 -2.51 24.57 -20.58
CA THR A 164 -3.38 25.11 -21.63
C THR A 164 -4.83 24.75 -21.38
N SER A 165 -5.77 25.40 -22.10
CA SER A 165 -7.19 25.08 -22.02
C SER A 165 -7.47 23.62 -22.41
N LEU A 166 -6.75 23.06 -23.38
CA LEU A 166 -6.89 21.67 -23.79
C LEU A 166 -6.44 20.71 -22.68
N GLN A 167 -5.28 20.96 -22.06
CA GLN A 167 -4.78 20.14 -20.95
C GLN A 167 -5.69 20.20 -19.72
N LYS A 168 -6.28 21.36 -19.41
CA LYS A 168 -7.29 21.49 -18.35
C LYS A 168 -8.54 20.68 -18.66
N SER A 169 -9.01 20.69 -19.90
CA SER A 169 -10.13 19.87 -20.36
C SER A 169 -9.81 18.40 -20.26
N ALA A 170 -8.63 17.96 -20.70
CA ALA A 170 -8.21 16.57 -20.62
C ALA A 170 -8.10 16.07 -19.16
N LEU A 171 -7.55 16.90 -18.24
CA LEU A 171 -7.51 16.59 -16.81
C LEU A 171 -8.93 16.47 -16.22
N HIS A 172 -9.82 17.38 -16.58
CA HIS A 172 -11.23 17.32 -16.16
C HIS A 172 -11.88 16.02 -16.64
N HIS A 173 -11.74 15.67 -17.92
CA HIS A 173 -12.29 14.42 -18.46
C HIS A 173 -11.70 13.17 -17.82
N LEU A 174 -10.43 13.16 -17.43
CA LEU A 174 -9.82 12.07 -16.67
C LEU A 174 -10.61 11.75 -15.40
N PHE A 175 -10.97 12.79 -14.63
CA PHE A 175 -11.71 12.63 -13.38
C PHE A 175 -13.20 12.32 -13.64
N GLU A 176 -13.85 12.99 -14.58
CA GLU A 176 -15.27 12.75 -14.88
C GLU A 176 -15.50 11.30 -15.38
N ASN A 177 -14.62 10.79 -16.24
CA ASN A 177 -14.67 9.40 -16.68
C ASN A 177 -14.52 8.43 -15.52
N PHE A 178 -13.62 8.73 -14.58
CA PHE A 178 -13.47 7.93 -13.37
C PHE A 178 -14.72 7.98 -12.49
N PHE A 179 -15.28 9.15 -12.22
CA PHE A 179 -16.51 9.29 -11.43
C PHE A 179 -17.71 8.58 -12.08
N ALA A 180 -17.85 8.68 -13.41
CA ALA A 180 -18.86 7.96 -14.14
C ALA A 180 -18.66 6.42 -14.05
N CYS A 181 -17.41 5.95 -14.15
CA CYS A 181 -17.07 4.54 -13.98
C CYS A 181 -17.42 4.05 -12.57
N ILE A 182 -17.07 4.79 -11.52
CA ILE A 182 -17.44 4.46 -10.13
C ILE A 182 -18.96 4.40 -9.97
N ALA A 183 -19.70 5.37 -10.51
CA ALA A 183 -21.15 5.42 -10.40
C ALA A 183 -21.87 4.24 -11.08
N THR A 184 -21.27 3.65 -12.10
CA THR A 184 -21.82 2.48 -12.85
C THR A 184 -21.24 1.15 -12.38
N SER A 185 -20.18 1.16 -11.56
CA SER A 185 -19.56 -0.05 -11.03
C SER A 185 -20.42 -0.71 -9.97
N THR A 186 -20.38 -2.03 -9.95
CA THR A 186 -21.10 -2.85 -8.96
C THR A 186 -20.21 -3.38 -7.85
N PHE A 187 -18.94 -2.92 -7.78
CA PHE A 187 -18.04 -3.37 -6.73
C PHE A 187 -18.53 -2.95 -5.34
N GLN A 188 -18.15 -3.74 -4.35
CA GLN A 188 -18.35 -3.41 -2.95
C GLN A 188 -17.03 -2.95 -2.35
N ASN A 189 -17.08 -1.90 -1.51
CA ASN A 189 -15.94 -1.53 -0.69
C ASN A 189 -15.56 -2.69 0.23
N THR A 190 -14.28 -2.90 0.38
CA THR A 190 -13.69 -3.91 1.25
C THR A 190 -12.51 -3.31 2.01
N ILE A 191 -11.94 -4.04 2.93
CA ILE A 191 -10.63 -3.66 3.48
C ILE A 191 -9.58 -3.84 2.39
N ILE A 192 -8.77 -2.82 2.14
CA ILE A 192 -7.66 -2.82 1.18
C ILE A 192 -6.35 -2.53 1.92
N HIS A 193 -5.24 -2.98 1.35
CA HIS A 193 -3.89 -2.67 1.82
C HIS A 193 -3.56 -1.17 1.61
N ALA A 194 -4.01 -0.64 0.48
CA ALA A 194 -3.87 0.73 0.00
C ALA A 194 -2.43 1.19 -0.33
N ASP A 195 -1.43 0.33 -0.11
CA ASP A 195 -0.05 0.50 -0.59
C ASP A 195 0.55 -0.86 -1.03
N PHE A 196 -0.22 -1.61 -1.83
CA PHE A 196 0.14 -2.95 -2.28
C PHE A 196 1.09 -2.90 -3.48
N THR A 197 2.36 -2.55 -3.20
CA THR A 197 3.44 -2.38 -4.18
C THR A 197 4.54 -3.45 -3.99
N HIS A 198 5.44 -3.56 -4.97
CA HIS A 198 6.57 -4.49 -4.90
C HIS A 198 7.42 -4.34 -3.63
N HIS A 199 7.50 -3.14 -3.05
CA HIS A 199 8.27 -2.89 -1.82
C HIS A 199 7.73 -3.66 -0.62
N HIS A 200 6.43 -3.93 -0.58
CA HIS A 200 5.73 -4.57 0.54
C HIS A 200 5.42 -6.04 0.29
N ILE A 201 5.79 -6.56 -0.88
CA ILE A 201 5.69 -7.97 -1.26
C ILE A 201 7.09 -8.59 -1.14
N LEU A 202 7.29 -9.44 -0.14
CA LEU A 202 8.59 -10.07 0.12
C LEU A 202 8.70 -11.41 -0.63
N PHE A 203 9.78 -11.56 -1.38
CA PHE A 203 10.09 -12.74 -2.17
C PHE A 203 11.25 -13.53 -1.57
N ASN A 204 11.06 -14.84 -1.43
CA ASN A 204 12.08 -15.78 -1.02
C ASN A 204 12.75 -16.40 -2.24
N LYS A 205 14.02 -16.05 -2.49
CA LYS A 205 14.81 -16.57 -3.63
C LYS A 205 15.02 -18.08 -3.61
N GLN A 206 15.14 -18.67 -2.43
CA GLN A 206 15.43 -20.12 -2.31
C GLN A 206 14.23 -20.94 -2.72
N ASN A 207 13.04 -20.56 -2.24
CA ASN A 207 11.79 -21.26 -2.50
C ASN A 207 11.04 -20.75 -3.73
N LYS A 208 11.51 -19.62 -4.32
CA LYS A 208 10.86 -18.92 -5.43
C LYS A 208 9.37 -18.66 -5.15
N SER A 209 9.07 -18.15 -3.97
CA SER A 209 7.72 -17.92 -3.47
C SER A 209 7.60 -16.58 -2.74
N ILE A 210 6.39 -16.08 -2.57
CA ILE A 210 6.14 -14.95 -1.66
C ILE A 210 6.30 -15.45 -0.23
N SER A 211 7.22 -14.84 0.51
CA SER A 211 7.43 -15.15 1.93
C SER A 211 6.49 -14.35 2.83
N GLY A 212 6.17 -13.11 2.47
CA GLY A 212 5.28 -12.31 3.28
C GLY A 212 4.83 -11.02 2.62
N ILE A 213 3.81 -10.42 3.23
CA ILE A 213 3.30 -9.08 2.91
C ILE A 213 3.42 -8.23 4.18
N ILE A 214 3.95 -7.01 4.01
CA ILE A 214 4.27 -6.11 5.12
C ILE A 214 3.64 -4.72 4.89
N ASP A 215 3.69 -3.88 5.91
CA ASP A 215 3.32 -2.47 5.91
C ASP A 215 1.83 -2.18 5.65
N PHE A 216 1.00 -2.55 6.62
CA PHE A 216 -0.44 -2.33 6.62
C PHE A 216 -0.85 -0.95 7.18
N GLY A 217 0.09 0.02 7.25
CA GLY A 217 -0.14 1.34 7.83
C GLY A 217 -1.22 2.15 7.11
N ASP A 218 -1.39 1.95 5.82
CA ASP A 218 -2.38 2.64 4.98
C ASP A 218 -3.70 1.87 4.82
N ALA A 219 -3.81 0.69 5.46
CA ALA A 219 -4.99 -0.15 5.31
C ALA A 219 -6.28 0.60 5.66
N GLN A 220 -7.25 0.51 4.75
CA GLN A 220 -8.50 1.27 4.83
C GLN A 220 -9.64 0.53 4.12
N ILE A 221 -10.86 0.99 4.32
CA ILE A 221 -12.01 0.52 3.55
C ILE A 221 -12.05 1.30 2.23
N GLY A 222 -12.05 0.59 1.10
CA GLY A 222 -12.01 1.21 -0.21
C GLY A 222 -12.32 0.27 -1.37
N ASP A 223 -12.05 0.74 -2.58
CA ASP A 223 -12.19 0.00 -3.83
C ASP A 223 -11.06 -1.04 -3.97
N PRO A 224 -11.36 -2.34 -4.11
CA PRO A 224 -10.35 -3.38 -4.33
C PRO A 224 -9.40 -3.10 -5.49
N ALA A 225 -9.86 -2.41 -6.54
CA ALA A 225 -9.04 -2.05 -7.69
C ALA A 225 -7.80 -1.23 -7.31
N PHE A 226 -7.83 -0.54 -6.17
CA PHE A 226 -6.70 0.26 -5.71
C PHE A 226 -5.48 -0.58 -5.35
N ASP A 227 -5.67 -1.78 -4.76
CA ASP A 227 -4.55 -2.69 -4.47
C ASP A 227 -3.96 -3.29 -5.77
N PHE A 228 -4.78 -3.57 -6.76
CA PHE A 228 -4.29 -4.01 -8.07
C PHE A 228 -3.56 -2.90 -8.84
N ALA A 229 -3.82 -1.63 -8.54
CA ALA A 229 -3.12 -0.52 -9.19
C ALA A 229 -1.62 -0.48 -8.85
N GLY A 230 -1.23 -0.87 -7.62
CA GLY A 230 0.18 -1.04 -7.25
C GLY A 230 0.87 -2.11 -8.09
N LEU A 231 0.23 -3.28 -8.25
CA LEU A 231 0.74 -4.35 -9.13
C LEU A 231 0.85 -3.90 -10.60
N TYR A 232 -0.12 -3.12 -11.06
CA TYR A 232 -0.10 -2.60 -12.44
C TYR A 232 1.06 -1.64 -12.66
N TYR A 233 1.31 -0.77 -11.71
CA TYR A 233 2.42 0.19 -11.76
C TYR A 233 3.78 -0.53 -11.81
N ASP A 234 3.96 -1.55 -10.98
CA ASP A 234 5.23 -2.25 -10.83
C ASP A 234 5.49 -3.30 -11.93
N PHE A 235 4.47 -4.09 -12.27
CA PHE A 235 4.63 -5.27 -13.14
C PHE A 235 3.92 -5.16 -14.49
N GLY A 236 3.05 -4.17 -14.65
CA GLY A 236 2.33 -3.92 -15.89
C GLY A 236 1.04 -4.72 -16.04
N ARG A 237 0.38 -4.51 -17.20
CA ARG A 237 -0.99 -4.97 -17.44
C ARG A 237 -1.12 -6.49 -17.44
N GLU A 238 -0.23 -7.20 -18.13
CA GLU A 238 -0.33 -8.66 -18.31
C GLU A 238 -0.28 -9.40 -16.97
N PHE A 239 0.71 -9.07 -16.14
CA PHE A 239 0.85 -9.65 -14.80
C PHE A 239 -0.37 -9.36 -13.93
N THR A 240 -0.79 -8.10 -13.86
CA THR A 240 -1.95 -7.68 -13.04
C THR A 240 -3.23 -8.34 -13.50
N THR A 241 -3.45 -8.46 -14.80
CA THR A 241 -4.62 -9.18 -15.35
C THR A 241 -4.60 -10.65 -14.94
N SER A 242 -3.44 -11.31 -15.00
CA SER A 242 -3.30 -12.71 -14.58
C SER A 242 -3.59 -12.90 -13.07
N VAL A 243 -3.13 -11.96 -12.23
CA VAL A 243 -3.48 -11.98 -10.79
C VAL A 243 -4.97 -11.77 -10.58
N TYR A 244 -5.58 -10.83 -11.31
CA TYR A 244 -7.02 -10.56 -11.22
C TYR A 244 -7.87 -11.73 -11.70
N GLU A 245 -7.52 -12.39 -12.80
CA GLU A 245 -8.20 -13.59 -13.28
C GLU A 245 -8.18 -14.69 -12.23
N GLN A 246 -7.03 -14.97 -11.62
CA GLN A 246 -6.91 -15.95 -10.55
C GLN A 246 -7.71 -15.52 -9.30
N TYR A 247 -7.63 -14.25 -8.90
CA TYR A 247 -8.41 -13.67 -7.80
C TYR A 247 -9.92 -13.83 -8.02
N SER A 248 -10.40 -13.60 -9.24
CA SER A 248 -11.82 -13.72 -9.62
C SER A 248 -12.35 -15.15 -9.51
N THR A 249 -11.48 -16.16 -9.47
CA THR A 249 -11.91 -17.56 -9.20
C THR A 249 -12.15 -17.84 -7.72
N ILE A 250 -11.64 -16.99 -6.84
CA ILE A 250 -11.67 -17.19 -5.38
C ILE A 250 -12.79 -16.37 -4.72
N ILE A 251 -13.01 -15.15 -5.21
CA ILE A 251 -14.04 -14.26 -4.67
C ILE A 251 -15.42 -14.58 -5.23
N SER A 252 -16.46 -14.30 -4.44
CA SER A 252 -17.86 -14.52 -4.85
C SER A 252 -18.45 -13.43 -5.75
N HIS A 253 -17.84 -12.24 -5.77
CA HIS A 253 -18.35 -11.07 -6.47
C HIS A 253 -17.40 -10.64 -7.58
N HIS A 254 -17.80 -10.86 -8.84
CA HIS A 254 -17.02 -10.45 -10.00
C HIS A 254 -17.21 -8.97 -10.33
N ASP A 255 -16.10 -8.24 -10.51
CA ASP A 255 -16.09 -6.82 -10.89
C ASP A 255 -15.48 -6.63 -12.28
N PRO A 256 -16.30 -6.61 -13.34
CA PRO A 256 -15.80 -6.52 -14.72
C PRO A 256 -15.09 -5.21 -15.04
N LEU A 257 -15.31 -4.17 -14.23
CA LEU A 257 -14.71 -2.85 -14.43
C LEU A 257 -13.42 -2.61 -13.60
N LEU A 258 -12.95 -3.60 -12.83
CA LEU A 258 -11.76 -3.44 -11.99
C LEU A 258 -10.54 -3.02 -12.81
N ILE A 259 -10.19 -3.77 -13.84
CA ILE A 259 -9.04 -3.44 -14.72
C ILE A 259 -9.26 -2.11 -15.44
N HIS A 260 -10.51 -1.80 -15.82
CA HIS A 260 -10.81 -0.51 -16.44
C HIS A 260 -10.52 0.67 -15.49
N ARG A 261 -10.93 0.59 -14.21
CA ARG A 261 -10.62 1.65 -13.22
C ARG A 261 -9.13 1.83 -13.01
N ILE A 262 -8.35 0.73 -13.02
CA ILE A 262 -6.89 0.81 -12.94
C ILE A 262 -6.34 1.56 -14.15
N THR A 263 -6.64 1.09 -15.36
CA THR A 263 -6.05 1.61 -16.60
C THR A 263 -6.56 2.99 -17.00
N SER A 264 -7.76 3.37 -16.58
CA SER A 264 -8.33 4.68 -16.88
C SER A 264 -7.95 5.75 -15.85
N PHE A 265 -7.67 5.37 -14.58
CA PHE A 265 -7.46 6.35 -13.52
C PHE A 265 -6.41 5.96 -12.48
N TYR A 266 -6.54 4.83 -11.77
CA TYR A 266 -5.70 4.55 -10.60
C TYR A 266 -4.22 4.44 -10.91
N GLN A 267 -3.83 4.02 -12.11
CA GLN A 267 -2.41 4.02 -12.53
C GLN A 267 -1.75 5.40 -12.48
N TYR A 268 -2.53 6.47 -12.53
CA TYR A 268 -2.02 7.84 -12.47
C TYR A 268 -2.03 8.41 -11.04
N SER A 269 -2.70 7.73 -10.10
CA SER A 269 -2.85 8.26 -8.74
C SER A 269 -1.53 8.59 -8.05
N PRO A 270 -0.44 7.81 -8.16
CA PRO A 270 0.85 8.18 -7.57
C PRO A 270 1.38 9.51 -8.11
N LEU A 271 1.31 9.72 -9.42
CA LEU A 271 1.74 10.96 -10.06
C LEU A 271 0.90 12.17 -9.61
N LEU A 272 -0.43 12.00 -9.54
CA LEU A 272 -1.33 13.05 -9.08
C LEU A 272 -1.05 13.47 -7.63
N HIS A 273 -0.77 12.49 -6.75
CA HIS A 273 -0.37 12.75 -5.37
C HIS A 273 1.00 13.42 -5.28
N ASN A 274 1.98 12.97 -6.06
CA ASN A 274 3.32 13.55 -6.09
C ASN A 274 3.29 15.01 -6.50
N ILE A 275 2.49 15.38 -7.50
CA ILE A 275 2.31 16.78 -7.92
C ILE A 275 1.85 17.64 -6.73
N ILE A 276 0.82 17.19 -6.01
CA ILE A 276 0.30 17.93 -4.84
C ILE A 276 1.36 18.02 -3.74
N TYR A 277 1.96 16.89 -3.38
CA TYR A 277 2.99 16.81 -2.35
C TYR A 277 4.19 17.73 -2.66
N ASN A 278 4.71 17.67 -3.90
CA ASN A 278 5.86 18.47 -4.30
C ASN A 278 5.53 19.96 -4.35
N PHE A 279 4.29 20.34 -4.68
CA PHE A 279 3.82 21.71 -4.59
C PHE A 279 3.76 22.20 -3.13
N GLU A 280 3.10 21.45 -2.26
CA GLU A 280 2.90 21.78 -0.84
C GLU A 280 4.22 21.80 -0.05
N THR A 281 5.17 20.94 -0.40
CA THR A 281 6.52 20.91 0.21
C THR A 281 7.52 21.85 -0.47
N LYS A 282 7.08 22.63 -1.47
CA LYS A 282 7.92 23.59 -2.22
C LYS A 282 9.10 22.92 -2.94
N ASN A 283 8.98 21.67 -3.34
CA ASN A 283 9.98 20.97 -4.14
C ASN A 283 9.77 21.28 -5.64
N ALA A 284 10.22 22.46 -6.06
CA ALA A 284 9.95 22.99 -7.39
C ALA A 284 10.45 22.09 -8.53
N LEU A 285 11.62 21.47 -8.39
CA LEU A 285 12.20 20.61 -9.44
C LEU A 285 11.33 19.39 -9.69
N LYS A 286 10.95 18.66 -8.63
CA LYS A 286 10.09 17.48 -8.75
C LYS A 286 8.68 17.87 -9.20
N PHE A 287 8.12 18.97 -8.68
CA PHE A 287 6.82 19.48 -9.11
C PHE A 287 6.76 19.73 -10.62
N ILE A 288 7.80 20.38 -11.19
CA ILE A 288 7.87 20.64 -12.63
C ILE A 288 7.99 19.30 -13.40
N ALA A 289 8.87 18.41 -12.98
CA ALA A 289 9.06 17.11 -13.65
C ALA A 289 7.77 16.28 -13.68
N ASP A 290 7.08 16.15 -12.55
CA ASP A 290 5.81 15.42 -12.44
C ASP A 290 4.70 16.10 -13.27
N THR A 291 4.69 17.45 -13.31
CA THR A 291 3.74 18.20 -14.14
C THR A 291 3.95 17.96 -15.63
N GLU A 292 5.19 17.95 -16.11
CA GLU A 292 5.50 17.64 -17.50
C GLU A 292 5.15 16.19 -17.87
N GLN A 293 5.38 15.25 -16.95
CA GLN A 293 4.93 13.87 -17.14
C GLN A 293 3.41 13.78 -17.28
N LEU A 294 2.65 14.49 -16.43
CA LEU A 294 1.19 14.53 -16.52
C LEU A 294 0.71 15.13 -17.86
N LYS A 295 1.36 16.21 -18.33
CA LYS A 295 1.06 16.81 -19.64
C LYS A 295 1.23 15.81 -20.77
N ALA A 296 2.33 15.05 -20.80
CA ALA A 296 2.59 14.04 -21.81
C ALA A 296 1.51 12.94 -21.80
N ILE A 297 1.07 12.49 -20.62
CA ILE A 297 0.00 11.51 -20.46
C ILE A 297 -1.32 12.03 -21.02
N LEU A 298 -1.66 13.29 -20.72
CA LEU A 298 -2.93 13.89 -21.16
C LEU A 298 -2.97 14.14 -22.67
N GLN A 299 -1.82 14.41 -23.31
CA GLN A 299 -1.71 14.59 -24.76
C GLN A 299 -1.80 13.27 -25.56
N GLY A 300 -1.38 12.15 -24.99
CA GLY A 300 -1.45 10.84 -25.65
C GLY A 300 -2.80 10.14 -25.53
N ARG A 301 -3.83 10.83 -25.01
CA ARG A 301 -5.19 10.30 -24.82
C ARG A 301 -6.21 10.79 -25.85
N ASP A 302 -5.79 11.64 -26.81
CA ASP A 302 -6.62 12.14 -27.90
C ASP A 302 -6.80 11.12 -29.01
#